data_69af10a21acd814c3950911a578b83b6
#
_entry.id   69af10a21acd814c3950911a578b83b6
#
_cell.length_a   1.000
_cell.length_b   1.000
_cell.length_c   1.000
_cell.angle_alpha   90.00
_cell.angle_beta   90.00
_cell.angle_gamma   90.00
#
_symmetry.space_group_name_H-M   'P 1'
#
loop_
_entity.id
_entity.type
_entity.pdbx_description
1 polymer ?
#
loop_
_entity_poly.entity_id
_entity_poly.type
_entity_poly.pdbx_seq_one_letter_code
_entity_poly.pdbx_strand_id
1 'polypeptide(L)' 'MTISIKINNPYLMNRAHNYFYNKNVQTMLCNNETELILFNLNRTEAESLLTAFTKHFHLKSAMQRPLAA' A
#
# COMPACT_ATOMS: atom_id res chain seq x y z
N MET A 1 5.10 11.97 0.77
CA MET A 1 4.03 11.45 1.65
C MET A 1 4.29 9.97 1.91
N THR A 2 4.04 9.54 3.12
CA THR A 2 4.20 8.14 3.53
C THR A 2 2.84 7.58 3.91
N ILE A 3 2.53 6.39 3.42
CA ILE A 3 1.22 5.78 3.62
C ILE A 3 1.40 4.38 4.18
N SER A 4 0.54 4.01 5.12
CA SER A 4 0.50 2.66 5.68
C SER A 4 -0.78 1.95 5.22
N ILE A 5 -0.63 0.72 4.72
CA ILE A 5 -1.74 -0.13 4.35
C ILE A 5 -1.71 -1.35 5.23
N LYS A 6 -2.81 -1.64 5.91
CA LYS A 6 -2.91 -2.80 6.81
C LYS A 6 -3.69 -3.91 6.15
N ILE A 7 -3.07 -5.08 6.07
CA ILE A 7 -3.68 -6.27 5.48
C ILE A 7 -3.37 -7.46 6.38
N ASN A 8 -4.39 -8.13 6.88
CA ASN A 8 -4.21 -9.25 7.80
C ASN A 8 -4.06 -10.60 7.11
N ASN A 9 -4.07 -10.62 5.79
CA ASN A 9 -3.93 -11.86 5.02
C ASN A 9 -2.52 -11.90 4.43
N PRO A 10 -1.64 -12.84 4.86
CA PRO A 10 -0.26 -12.88 4.37
C PRO A 10 -0.16 -13.07 2.86
N TYR A 11 -1.05 -13.85 2.29
CA TYR A 11 -1.05 -14.07 0.84
C TYR A 11 -1.37 -12.78 0.10
N LEU A 12 -2.39 -12.05 0.56
CA LEU A 12 -2.77 -10.79 -0.04
C LEU A 12 -1.70 -9.73 0.17
N MET A 13 -1.08 -9.71 1.35
CA MET A 13 0.01 -8.78 1.64
C MET A 13 1.19 -8.99 0.70
N ASN A 14 1.56 -10.24 0.44
CA ASN A 14 2.64 -10.55 -0.48
C ASN A 14 2.33 -10.04 -1.89
N ARG A 15 1.12 -10.24 -2.35
CA ARG A 15 0.69 -9.76 -3.66
C ARG A 15 0.67 -8.23 -3.71
N ALA A 16 0.23 -7.59 -2.64
CA ALA A 16 0.21 -6.14 -2.56
C ALA A 16 1.62 -5.57 -2.61
N HIS A 17 2.54 -6.17 -1.88
CA HIS A 17 3.93 -5.75 -1.90
C HIS A 17 4.52 -5.84 -3.31
N ASN A 18 4.28 -6.96 -4.00
CA ASN A 18 4.77 -7.13 -5.37
C ASN A 18 4.13 -6.15 -6.33
N TYR A 19 2.85 -5.85 -6.13
CA TYR A 19 2.14 -4.90 -6.96
C TYR A 19 2.81 -3.52 -6.92
N PHE A 20 3.09 -3.01 -5.72
CA PHE A 20 3.71 -1.70 -5.59
C PHE A 20 5.19 -1.73 -5.98
N TYR A 21 5.87 -2.82 -5.69
CA TYR A 21 7.26 -2.98 -6.11
C TYR A 21 7.38 -2.88 -7.63
N ASN A 22 6.49 -3.52 -8.36
CA ASN A 22 6.50 -3.50 -9.82
C ASN A 22 6.15 -2.13 -10.40
N LYS A 23 5.58 -1.24 -9.59
CA LYS A 23 5.30 0.12 -9.99
C LYS A 23 6.40 1.09 -9.56
N ASN A 24 7.52 0.55 -9.12
CA ASN A 24 8.68 1.33 -8.67
C ASN A 24 8.38 2.21 -7.44
N VAL A 25 7.47 1.74 -6.60
CA VAL A 25 7.17 2.41 -5.34
C VAL A 25 8.07 1.84 -4.26
N GLN A 26 8.69 2.71 -3.50
CA GLN A 26 9.53 2.32 -2.38
C GLN A 26 8.65 1.79 -1.25
N THR A 27 8.89 0.55 -0.81
CA THR A 27 8.02 -0.12 0.16
C THR A 27 8.83 -0.74 1.30
N MET A 28 8.15 -0.96 2.44
CA MET A 28 8.71 -1.70 3.57
C MET A 28 7.58 -2.46 4.27
N LEU A 29 7.84 -3.72 4.62
CA LEU A 29 6.91 -4.51 5.42
C LEU A 29 7.22 -4.36 6.90
N CYS A 30 6.17 -4.21 7.71
CA CYS A 30 6.29 -4.00 9.16
C CYS A 30 5.28 -4.86 9.91
N ASN A 31 5.45 -4.94 11.22
CA ASN A 31 4.49 -5.60 12.13
C ASN A 31 4.15 -7.02 11.70
N ASN A 32 5.18 -7.84 11.54
CA ASN A 32 5.04 -9.24 11.12
C ASN A 32 4.32 -9.36 9.78
N GLU A 33 4.65 -8.44 8.86
CA GLU A 33 4.11 -8.44 7.50
C GLU A 33 2.59 -8.19 7.44
N THR A 34 2.05 -7.48 8.43
CA THR A 34 0.65 -7.07 8.41
C THR A 34 0.48 -5.62 8.00
N GLU A 35 1.57 -4.88 7.85
CA GLU A 35 1.54 -3.48 7.49
C GLU A 35 2.54 -3.20 6.38
N LEU A 36 2.08 -2.59 5.31
CA LEU A 36 2.92 -2.21 4.17
C LEU A 36 3.05 -0.69 4.14
N ILE A 37 4.29 -0.22 4.18
CA ILE A 37 4.58 1.21 4.17
C ILE A 37 5.04 1.61 2.77
N LEU A 38 4.44 2.66 2.24
CA LEU A 38 4.79 3.23 0.94
C LEU A 38 5.42 4.59 1.14
N PHE A 39 6.59 4.82 0.56
CA PHE A 39 7.39 6.02 0.77
C PHE A 39 7.47 6.90 -0.47
N ASN A 40 7.81 8.16 -0.25
CA ASN A 40 8.18 9.10 -1.32
C ASN A 40 7.12 9.30 -2.39
N LEU A 41 5.86 9.30 -1.98
CA LEU A 41 4.74 9.55 -2.89
C LEU A 41 4.30 10.99 -2.75
N ASN A 42 3.94 11.63 -3.85
CA ASN A 42 3.19 12.87 -3.75
C ASN A 42 1.71 12.53 -3.62
N ARG A 43 0.90 13.55 -3.32
CA ARG A 43 -0.52 13.33 -3.04
C ARG A 43 -1.27 12.72 -4.22
N THR A 44 -1.00 13.22 -5.41
CA THR A 44 -1.65 12.75 -6.63
C THR A 44 -1.29 11.28 -6.90
N GLU A 45 -0.01 10.95 -6.79
CA GLU A 45 0.44 9.57 -6.96
C GLU A 45 -0.19 8.65 -5.93
N ALA A 46 -0.24 9.09 -4.68
CA ALA A 46 -0.82 8.28 -3.61
C ALA A 46 -2.28 7.97 -3.87
N GLU A 47 -3.07 8.98 -4.23
CA GLU A 47 -4.48 8.77 -4.52
C GLU A 47 -4.69 7.85 -5.71
N SER A 48 -3.92 8.05 -6.77
CA SER A 48 -4.02 7.26 -7.98
C SER A 48 -3.64 5.80 -7.72
N LEU A 49 -2.54 5.57 -7.00
CA LEU A 49 -2.08 4.23 -6.70
C LEU A 49 -3.05 3.48 -5.79
N LEU A 50 -3.59 4.15 -4.77
CA LEU A 50 -4.52 3.52 -3.85
C LEU A 50 -5.84 3.17 -4.53
N THR A 51 -6.32 4.05 -5.41
CA THR A 51 -7.53 3.77 -6.17
C THR A 51 -7.32 2.56 -7.09
N ALA A 52 -6.20 2.52 -7.80
CA ALA A 52 -5.87 1.42 -8.68
C ALA A 52 -5.68 0.12 -7.90
N PHE A 53 -5.03 0.18 -6.75
CA PHE A 53 -4.83 -0.98 -5.90
C PHE A 53 -6.16 -1.53 -5.39
N THR A 54 -7.04 -0.66 -4.91
CA THR A 54 -8.36 -1.06 -4.42
C THR A 54 -9.16 -1.76 -5.51
N LYS A 55 -9.14 -1.23 -6.70
CA LYS A 55 -9.81 -1.84 -7.85
C LYS A 55 -9.19 -3.17 -8.24
N HIS A 56 -7.88 -3.22 -8.31
CA HIS A 56 -7.15 -4.40 -8.76
C HIS A 56 -7.41 -5.60 -7.85
N PHE A 57 -7.48 -5.37 -6.54
CA PHE A 57 -7.69 -6.43 -5.57
C PHE A 57 -9.14 -6.56 -5.12
N HIS A 58 -10.07 -5.82 -5.73
CA HIS A 58 -11.50 -5.87 -5.41
C HIS A 58 -11.80 -5.58 -3.94
N LEU A 59 -11.07 -4.64 -3.37
CA LEU A 59 -11.27 -4.22 -1.99
C LEU A 59 -12.37 -3.17 -1.91
N LYS A 60 -13.12 -3.16 -0.82
CA LYS A 60 -14.15 -2.15 -0.60
C LYS A 60 -13.54 -0.77 -0.42
N SER A 61 -12.42 -0.71 0.28
CA SER A 61 -11.63 0.50 0.42
C SER A 61 -10.24 0.09 0.80
N ALA A 62 -9.25 0.87 0.41
CA ALA A 62 -7.90 0.63 0.87
C ALA A 62 -7.83 0.93 2.36
N MET A 63 -7.38 -0.01 3.14
CA MET A 63 -7.20 0.19 4.58
C MET A 63 -5.91 0.95 4.79
N GLN A 64 -5.92 2.21 4.40
CA GLN A 64 -4.73 3.06 4.49
C GLN A 64 -4.91 4.15 5.51
N ARG A 65 -3.80 4.64 5.98
CA ARG A 65 -3.77 5.79 6.88
C ARG A 65 -2.54 6.61 6.54
N PRO A 66 -2.69 7.89 6.17
CA PRO A 66 -1.53 8.75 5.97
C PRO A 66 -0.74 8.84 7.27
N LEU A 67 0.56 8.67 7.18
CA LEU A 67 1.42 8.85 8.34
C LEU A 67 1.83 10.30 8.43
N ALA A 68 1.80 10.85 9.63
CA ALA A 68 2.26 12.21 9.85
C ALA A 68 3.74 12.31 9.47
N ALA A 69 4.04 13.31 8.70
CA ALA A 69 5.41 13.54 8.28
C ALA A 69 6.26 14.04 9.45
#